data_b327293e0f3d5d2b78c78d5592f18763
#
_entry.id   b327293e0f3d5d2b78c78d5592f18763
#
_cell.length_a   1.000
_cell.length_b   1.000
_cell.length_c   1.000
_cell.angle_alpha   90.00
_cell.angle_beta   90.00
_cell.angle_gamma   90.00
#
_symmetry.space_group_name_H-M   'P 1'
#
loop_
_entity.id
_entity.type
_entity.pdbx_description
1 polymer ?
#
loop_
_entity_poly.entity_id
_entity_poly.type
_entity_poly.pdbx_seq_one_letter_code
_entity_poly.pdbx_strand_id
1 'polypeptide(L)'
;MRYAPLAGCDARIVGKGDRGVLTVNSAQSPARRRFSLAHELGHWQLHRGRLMLCRAEEIEGSVAEARGLELDADQYAAALLMPRYLFVPAAAGLKGKPPWTMVDALSAQFQTSLLATALRMITLDIWPGWLVCHTRSGRPFAFKAPSVDDGGRPPIEVDHRSAAFDMVHSSAAGVRSHQVPGDVWFGGAQRRLAVEHCRAYPPDRVLTFVRLL
;
A
#
# COMPACT_ATOMS: atom_id res chain seq x y z
N MET A 1 7.67 6.38 24.54
CA MET A 1 7.08 6.91 23.31
C MET A 1 6.75 8.37 23.50
N ARG A 2 6.99 9.23 22.48
CA ARG A 2 6.71 10.68 22.50
C ARG A 2 6.01 11.08 21.21
N TYR A 3 5.22 12.15 21.25
CA TYR A 3 4.69 12.84 20.08
C TYR A 3 5.32 14.23 20.03
N ALA A 4 5.91 14.57 18.89
CA ALA A 4 6.53 15.88 18.67
C ALA A 4 6.49 16.21 17.16
N PRO A 5 6.53 17.50 16.78
CA PRO A 5 6.76 17.88 15.41
C PRO A 5 8.12 17.36 14.94
N LEU A 6 8.14 16.65 13.82
CA LEU A 6 9.37 16.16 13.20
C LEU A 6 9.48 16.74 11.78
N ALA A 7 10.64 17.30 11.46
CA ALA A 7 10.95 17.74 10.11
C ALA A 7 11.59 16.59 9.31
N GLY A 8 11.04 16.30 8.12
CA GLY A 8 11.62 15.36 7.18
C GLY A 8 11.41 13.87 7.46
N CYS A 9 10.73 13.48 8.57
CA CYS A 9 10.40 12.09 8.85
C CYS A 9 9.06 11.94 9.58
N ASP A 10 8.45 10.76 9.46
CA ASP A 10 7.17 10.44 10.09
C ASP A 10 7.33 9.93 11.53
N ALA A 11 8.42 9.24 11.80
CA ALA A 11 8.82 8.79 13.12
C ALA A 11 10.34 8.56 13.16
N ARG A 12 10.88 8.34 14.34
CA ARG A 12 12.25 7.89 14.54
C ARG A 12 12.39 7.14 15.85
N ILE A 13 13.28 6.16 15.86
CA ILE A 13 13.67 5.47 17.08
C ILE A 13 15.15 5.73 17.39
N VAL A 14 15.45 6.04 18.63
CA VAL A 14 16.82 6.18 19.13
C VAL A 14 16.95 5.32 20.37
N GLY A 15 17.94 4.44 20.38
CA GLY A 15 18.11 3.52 21.50
C GLY A 15 19.52 3.02 21.69
N LYS A 16 19.76 2.47 22.89
CA LYS A 16 21.02 1.82 23.26
C LYS A 16 20.70 0.57 24.08
N GLY A 17 21.29 -0.55 23.71
CA GLY A 17 21.02 -1.85 24.32
C GLY A 17 19.55 -2.26 24.15
N ASP A 18 18.84 -2.48 25.23
CA ASP A 18 17.44 -2.91 25.29
C ASP A 18 16.44 -1.75 25.49
N ARG A 19 16.92 -0.51 25.53
CA ARG A 19 16.10 0.68 25.76
C ARG A 19 16.08 1.60 24.55
N GLY A 20 14.90 2.00 24.10
CA GLY A 20 14.72 2.93 22.99
C GLY A 20 13.67 4.01 23.30
N VAL A 21 13.86 5.18 22.73
CA VAL A 21 12.87 6.27 22.72
C VAL A 21 12.36 6.43 21.31
N LEU A 22 11.08 6.17 21.14
CA LEU A 22 10.38 6.31 19.87
C LEU A 22 9.65 7.65 19.87
N THR A 23 9.91 8.47 18.84
CA THR A 23 9.25 9.75 18.62
C THR A 23 8.45 9.69 17.32
N VAL A 24 7.17 10.02 17.39
CA VAL A 24 6.24 10.02 16.25
C VAL A 24 5.85 11.45 15.91
N ASN A 25 5.80 11.79 14.64
CA ASN A 25 5.43 13.11 14.17
C ASN A 25 3.97 13.41 14.50
N SER A 26 3.77 14.42 15.35
CA SER A 26 2.43 14.83 15.82
C SER A 26 1.56 15.44 14.73
N ALA A 27 2.14 15.92 13.61
CA ALA A 27 1.40 16.53 12.50
C ALA A 27 0.72 15.50 11.60
N GLN A 28 1.06 14.21 11.71
CA GLN A 28 0.50 13.15 10.89
C GLN A 28 -0.91 12.73 11.33
N SER A 29 -1.70 12.17 10.38
CA SER A 29 -3.00 11.59 10.68
C SER A 29 -2.88 10.42 11.69
N PRO A 30 -3.94 10.10 12.45
CA PRO A 30 -3.90 8.99 13.40
C PRO A 30 -3.46 7.66 12.78
N ALA A 31 -3.98 7.30 11.60
CA ALA A 31 -3.60 6.07 10.91
C ALA A 31 -2.10 6.07 10.50
N ARG A 32 -1.59 7.22 10.02
CA ARG A 32 -0.17 7.36 9.67
C ARG A 32 0.72 7.26 10.90
N ARG A 33 0.35 7.92 12.01
CA ARG A 33 1.09 7.81 13.29
C ARG A 33 1.18 6.38 13.80
N ARG A 34 0.07 5.62 13.70
CA ARG A 34 0.06 4.20 14.09
C ARG A 34 0.97 3.36 13.21
N PHE A 35 0.92 3.57 11.89
CA PHE A 35 1.79 2.86 10.96
C PHE A 35 3.26 3.17 11.21
N SER A 36 3.62 4.45 11.33
CA SER A 36 5.00 4.88 11.59
C SER A 36 5.54 4.35 12.91
N LEU A 37 4.69 4.31 13.97
CA LEU A 37 5.03 3.68 15.24
C LEU A 37 5.36 2.19 15.07
N ALA A 38 4.51 1.46 14.35
CA ALA A 38 4.67 0.03 14.11
C ALA A 38 5.89 -0.27 13.22
N HIS A 39 6.16 0.58 12.24
CA HIS A 39 7.32 0.52 11.35
C HIS A 39 8.63 0.69 12.13
N GLU A 40 8.75 1.73 12.96
CA GLU A 40 9.92 1.92 13.82
C GLU A 40 10.11 0.77 14.82
N LEU A 41 9.01 0.20 15.32
CA LEU A 41 9.08 -1.00 16.15
C LEU A 41 9.60 -2.21 15.33
N GLY A 42 9.23 -2.30 14.05
CA GLY A 42 9.77 -3.29 13.12
C GLY A 42 11.29 -3.16 12.99
N HIS A 43 11.80 -1.97 12.75
CA HIS A 43 13.26 -1.73 12.76
C HIS A 43 13.89 -2.11 14.08
N TRP A 44 13.28 -1.74 15.20
CA TRP A 44 13.81 -2.09 16.52
C TRP A 44 13.88 -3.61 16.77
N GLN A 45 12.91 -4.36 16.29
CA GLN A 45 12.85 -5.81 16.51
C GLN A 45 13.73 -6.60 15.54
N LEU A 46 13.74 -6.20 14.27
CA LEU A 46 14.37 -6.97 13.19
C LEU A 46 15.81 -6.52 12.90
N HIS A 47 16.13 -5.26 13.16
CA HIS A 47 17.38 -4.64 12.71
C HIS A 47 18.23 -4.07 13.86
N ARG A 48 17.99 -4.56 15.08
CA ARG A 48 18.71 -4.08 16.28
C ARG A 48 20.24 -4.20 16.11
N GLY A 49 20.95 -3.13 16.48
CA GLY A 49 22.42 -3.08 16.38
C GLY A 49 22.95 -2.55 15.04
N ARG A 50 22.09 -2.31 14.06
CA ARG A 50 22.47 -1.55 12.86
C ARG A 50 22.19 -0.07 13.09
N LEU A 51 23.06 0.80 12.57
CA LEU A 51 22.83 2.25 12.63
C LEU A 51 21.68 2.58 11.66
N MET A 52 20.50 2.84 12.22
CA MET A 52 19.29 3.13 11.45
C MET A 52 19.03 4.63 11.54
N LEU A 53 19.47 5.38 10.54
CA LEU A 53 19.01 6.74 10.32
C LEU A 53 17.94 6.65 9.23
N CYS A 54 16.71 7.07 9.53
CA CYS A 54 15.58 7.08 8.60
C CYS A 54 15.71 8.12 7.47
N ARG A 55 16.91 8.35 7.00
CA ARG A 55 17.23 9.12 5.80
C ARG A 55 17.97 8.22 4.84
N ALA A 56 17.39 8.03 3.66
CA ALA A 56 17.99 7.23 2.57
C ALA A 56 19.40 7.71 2.14
N GLU A 57 19.83 8.88 2.60
CA GLU A 57 21.10 9.53 2.23
C GLU A 57 22.27 9.20 3.17
N GLU A 58 22.00 8.54 4.32
CA GLU A 58 23.02 8.31 5.37
C GLU A 58 23.20 6.82 5.73
N ILE A 59 22.74 5.90 4.87
CA ILE A 59 22.85 4.46 5.14
C ILE A 59 24.20 3.97 4.62
N GLU A 60 25.07 3.53 5.52
CA GLU A 60 26.24 2.69 5.19
C GLU A 60 25.73 1.32 4.73
N GLY A 61 25.61 1.14 3.42
CA GLY A 61 25.15 -0.09 2.78
C GLY A 61 24.73 0.13 1.34
N SER A 62 24.45 -0.93 0.62
CA SER A 62 23.92 -0.80 -0.74
C SER A 62 22.47 -0.29 -0.68
N VAL A 63 22.03 0.48 -1.71
CA VAL A 63 20.64 0.94 -1.86
C VAL A 63 19.64 -0.25 -1.83
N ALA A 64 20.06 -1.43 -2.27
CA ALA A 64 19.27 -2.64 -2.24
C ALA A 64 19.05 -3.18 -0.82
N GLU A 65 20.07 -3.16 0.01
CA GLU A 65 19.98 -3.57 1.44
C GLU A 65 19.09 -2.61 2.21
N ALA A 66 19.25 -1.30 2.02
CA ALA A 66 18.38 -0.29 2.62
C ALA A 66 16.91 -0.52 2.27
N ARG A 67 16.60 -0.79 0.99
CA ARG A 67 15.23 -1.13 0.56
C ARG A 67 14.70 -2.41 1.19
N GLY A 68 15.55 -3.41 1.41
CA GLY A 68 15.19 -4.65 2.10
C GLY A 68 14.76 -4.39 3.54
N LEU A 69 15.54 -3.61 4.29
CA LEU A 69 15.24 -3.27 5.68
C LEU A 69 13.93 -2.47 5.82
N GLU A 70 13.69 -1.52 4.92
CA GLU A 70 12.44 -0.77 4.88
C GLU A 70 11.23 -1.66 4.58
N LEU A 71 11.38 -2.59 3.63
CA LEU A 71 10.33 -3.55 3.28
C LEU A 71 10.01 -4.48 4.46
N ASP A 72 11.01 -4.96 5.18
CA ASP A 72 10.83 -5.80 6.37
C ASP A 72 10.07 -5.05 7.46
N ALA A 73 10.44 -3.78 7.71
CA ALA A 73 9.76 -2.93 8.68
C ALA A 73 8.31 -2.63 8.27
N ASP A 74 8.05 -2.39 6.99
CA ASP A 74 6.70 -2.21 6.44
C ASP A 74 5.85 -3.49 6.59
N GLN A 75 6.42 -4.66 6.30
CA GLN A 75 5.75 -5.94 6.47
C GLN A 75 5.44 -6.22 7.94
N TYR A 76 6.38 -5.93 8.84
CA TYR A 76 6.18 -6.03 10.28
C TYR A 76 5.03 -5.13 10.74
N ALA A 77 5.04 -3.85 10.32
CA ALA A 77 3.99 -2.89 10.66
C ALA A 77 2.61 -3.36 10.16
N ALA A 78 2.54 -3.83 8.91
CA ALA A 78 1.31 -4.36 8.33
C ALA A 78 0.81 -5.61 9.08
N ALA A 79 1.71 -6.52 9.47
CA ALA A 79 1.38 -7.71 10.23
C ALA A 79 0.91 -7.40 11.65
N LEU A 80 1.53 -6.41 12.30
CA LEU A 80 1.15 -5.98 13.65
C LEU A 80 -0.21 -5.26 13.67
N LEU A 81 -0.47 -4.37 12.72
CA LEU A 81 -1.69 -3.58 12.69
C LEU A 81 -2.89 -4.33 12.08
N MET A 82 -2.62 -5.24 11.16
CA MET A 82 -3.61 -6.07 10.45
C MET A 82 -3.18 -7.55 10.50
N PRO A 83 -3.20 -8.18 11.69
CA PRO A 83 -2.79 -9.57 11.85
C PRO A 83 -3.62 -10.50 10.98
N ARG A 84 -2.99 -11.45 10.29
CA ARG A 84 -3.65 -12.36 9.36
C ARG A 84 -4.85 -13.07 9.99
N TYR A 85 -4.71 -13.54 11.23
CA TYR A 85 -5.75 -14.31 11.94
C TYR A 85 -7.00 -13.49 12.31
N LEU A 86 -6.91 -12.15 12.32
CA LEU A 86 -8.04 -11.23 12.47
C LEU A 86 -8.51 -10.67 11.13
N PHE A 87 -7.57 -10.34 10.25
CA PHE A 87 -7.88 -9.65 9.00
C PHE A 87 -8.60 -10.58 8.00
N VAL A 88 -8.15 -11.84 7.86
CA VAL A 88 -8.75 -12.79 6.91
C VAL A 88 -10.22 -13.11 7.28
N PRO A 89 -10.58 -13.45 8.53
CA PRO A 89 -11.99 -13.63 8.90
C PRO A 89 -12.85 -12.38 8.70
N ALA A 90 -12.32 -11.19 9.05
CA ALA A 90 -13.05 -9.94 8.83
C ALA A 90 -13.31 -9.69 7.33
N ALA A 91 -12.32 -9.93 6.47
CA ALA A 91 -12.49 -9.82 5.03
C ALA A 91 -13.45 -10.88 4.46
N ALA A 92 -13.44 -12.11 4.99
CA ALA A 92 -14.35 -13.17 4.58
C ALA A 92 -15.83 -12.79 4.85
N GLY A 93 -16.11 -12.06 5.92
CA GLY A 93 -17.43 -11.50 6.20
C GLY A 93 -17.92 -10.47 5.18
N LEU A 94 -17.02 -9.97 4.33
CA LEU A 94 -17.34 -8.99 3.29
C LEU A 94 -17.27 -9.61 1.87
N LYS A 95 -17.18 -10.92 1.76
CA LYS A 95 -17.09 -11.64 0.48
C LYS A 95 -18.24 -11.23 -0.46
N GLY A 96 -17.90 -10.97 -1.72
CA GLY A 96 -18.85 -10.53 -2.75
C GLY A 96 -19.10 -9.01 -2.80
N LYS A 97 -18.59 -8.25 -1.84
CA LYS A 97 -18.62 -6.78 -1.93
C LYS A 97 -17.54 -6.26 -2.89
N PRO A 98 -17.76 -5.09 -3.52
CA PRO A 98 -16.72 -4.41 -4.28
C PRO A 98 -15.45 -4.18 -3.44
N PRO A 99 -14.24 -4.24 -4.03
CA PRO A 99 -13.00 -4.18 -3.25
C PRO A 99 -12.86 -2.87 -2.45
N TRP A 100 -13.31 -1.75 -2.98
CA TRP A 100 -13.24 -0.47 -2.23
C TRP A 100 -14.20 -0.42 -1.06
N THR A 101 -15.37 -1.06 -1.14
CA THR A 101 -16.28 -1.24 0.00
C THR A 101 -15.64 -2.09 1.09
N MET A 102 -14.90 -3.14 0.70
CA MET A 102 -14.14 -3.96 1.64
C MET A 102 -13.02 -3.16 2.29
N VAL A 103 -12.26 -2.38 1.49
CA VAL A 103 -11.19 -1.50 2.00
C VAL A 103 -11.73 -0.50 3.01
N ASP A 104 -12.87 0.16 2.73
CA ASP A 104 -13.47 1.13 3.65
C ASP A 104 -13.84 0.48 4.99
N ALA A 105 -14.51 -0.66 4.97
CA ALA A 105 -14.91 -1.38 6.19
C ALA A 105 -13.69 -1.86 6.99
N LEU A 106 -12.71 -2.49 6.31
CA LEU A 106 -11.51 -3.02 6.97
C LEU A 106 -10.60 -1.90 7.48
N SER A 107 -10.42 -0.80 6.73
CA SER A 107 -9.61 0.32 7.17
C SER A 107 -10.18 0.99 8.42
N ALA A 108 -11.51 1.10 8.50
CA ALA A 108 -12.19 1.61 9.69
C ALA A 108 -12.02 0.64 10.89
N GLN A 109 -12.22 -0.66 10.69
CA GLN A 109 -12.09 -1.68 11.74
C GLN A 109 -10.67 -1.75 12.31
N PHE A 110 -9.64 -1.74 11.44
CA PHE A 110 -8.24 -1.86 11.84
C PHE A 110 -7.57 -0.51 12.09
N GLN A 111 -8.26 0.61 11.85
CA GLN A 111 -7.75 1.97 12.00
C GLN A 111 -6.45 2.20 11.20
N THR A 112 -6.46 1.78 9.95
CA THR A 112 -5.34 1.88 9.00
C THR A 112 -5.70 2.75 7.81
N SER A 113 -4.71 3.19 7.02
CA SER A 113 -4.98 3.95 5.80
C SER A 113 -5.62 3.05 4.73
N LEU A 114 -6.38 3.66 3.83
CA LEU A 114 -6.97 2.94 2.67
C LEU A 114 -5.90 2.20 1.85
N LEU A 115 -4.77 2.87 1.60
CA LEU A 115 -3.66 2.26 0.84
C LEU A 115 -3.06 1.05 1.57
N ALA A 116 -2.76 1.18 2.87
CA ALA A 116 -2.21 0.07 3.65
C ALA A 116 -3.18 -1.13 3.70
N THR A 117 -4.48 -0.84 3.84
CA THR A 117 -5.53 -1.88 3.83
C THR A 117 -5.66 -2.54 2.46
N ALA A 118 -5.65 -1.77 1.37
CA ALA A 118 -5.68 -2.30 0.01
C ALA A 118 -4.47 -3.19 -0.28
N LEU A 119 -3.26 -2.75 0.10
CA LEU A 119 -2.04 -3.55 0.00
C LEU A 119 -2.14 -4.84 0.81
N ARG A 120 -2.70 -4.78 2.03
CA ARG A 120 -2.89 -5.97 2.86
C ARG A 120 -3.86 -6.97 2.23
N MET A 121 -4.92 -6.50 1.58
CA MET A 121 -5.85 -7.37 0.83
C MET A 121 -5.13 -8.11 -0.32
N ILE A 122 -4.26 -7.41 -1.04
CA ILE A 122 -3.46 -8.02 -2.13
C ILE A 122 -2.46 -9.01 -1.56
N THR A 123 -1.66 -8.62 -0.57
CA THR A 123 -0.58 -9.48 -0.03
C THR A 123 -1.09 -10.72 0.70
N LEU A 124 -2.32 -10.68 1.22
CA LEU A 124 -2.98 -11.83 1.84
C LEU A 124 -3.89 -12.61 0.87
N ASP A 125 -3.87 -12.26 -0.41
CA ASP A 125 -4.67 -12.92 -1.45
C ASP A 125 -6.19 -12.88 -1.20
N ILE A 126 -6.65 -11.83 -0.52
CA ILE A 126 -8.07 -11.61 -0.26
C ILE A 126 -8.80 -11.22 -1.54
N TRP A 127 -8.13 -10.45 -2.38
CA TRP A 127 -8.60 -10.07 -3.70
C TRP A 127 -7.56 -10.48 -4.75
N PRO A 128 -7.77 -11.60 -5.47
CA PRO A 128 -6.82 -12.11 -6.45
C PRO A 128 -6.78 -11.20 -7.69
N GLY A 129 -5.74 -10.42 -7.81
CA GLY A 129 -5.56 -9.43 -8.87
C GLY A 129 -4.37 -8.53 -8.60
N TRP A 130 -4.40 -7.35 -9.18
CA TRP A 130 -3.40 -6.32 -9.03
C TRP A 130 -3.99 -5.09 -8.32
N LEU A 131 -3.19 -4.42 -7.51
CA LEU A 131 -3.41 -3.05 -7.08
C LEU A 131 -2.43 -2.17 -7.84
N VAL A 132 -2.93 -1.27 -8.67
CA VAL A 132 -2.13 -0.36 -9.49
C VAL A 132 -2.36 1.06 -9.01
N CYS A 133 -1.30 1.84 -8.91
CA CYS A 133 -1.36 3.27 -8.62
C CYS A 133 -0.86 4.05 -9.83
N HIS A 134 -1.72 4.87 -10.39
CA HIS A 134 -1.34 5.90 -11.34
C HIS A 134 -1.34 7.27 -10.68
N THR A 135 -0.50 8.15 -11.17
CA THR A 135 -0.35 9.52 -10.65
C THR A 135 0.04 10.44 -11.80
N ARG A 136 -0.38 11.69 -11.70
CA ARG A 136 -0.05 12.71 -12.70
C ARG A 136 1.43 13.14 -12.64
N SER A 137 2.02 13.16 -11.45
CA SER A 137 3.33 13.76 -11.20
C SER A 137 4.36 12.82 -10.58
N GLY A 138 3.98 11.61 -10.20
CA GLY A 138 4.85 10.67 -9.49
C GLY A 138 5.15 9.40 -10.27
N ARG A 139 5.86 8.47 -9.63
CA ARG A 139 6.10 7.14 -10.21
C ARG A 139 4.91 6.23 -9.95
N PRO A 140 4.36 5.59 -10.99
CA PRO A 140 3.36 4.56 -10.82
C PRO A 140 3.95 3.32 -10.15
N PHE A 141 3.12 2.57 -9.44
CA PHE A 141 3.51 1.28 -8.88
C PHE A 141 2.38 0.26 -9.04
N ALA A 142 2.74 -1.00 -9.01
CA ALA A 142 1.79 -2.10 -9.05
C ALA A 142 2.21 -3.22 -8.10
N PHE A 143 1.22 -3.78 -7.39
CA PHE A 143 1.37 -4.94 -6.52
C PHE A 143 0.47 -6.06 -7.00
N LYS A 144 1.00 -7.27 -7.03
CA LYS A 144 0.34 -8.49 -7.47
C LYS A 144 -0.04 -9.37 -6.29
N ALA A 145 -1.23 -9.94 -6.31
CA ALA A 145 -1.62 -10.97 -5.35
C ALA A 145 -0.83 -12.27 -5.61
N PRO A 146 -0.49 -13.05 -4.56
CA PRO A 146 0.33 -14.26 -4.71
C PRO A 146 -0.24 -15.31 -5.66
N SER A 147 -1.57 -15.47 -5.71
CA SER A 147 -2.24 -16.46 -6.58
C SER A 147 -2.36 -16.04 -8.05
N VAL A 148 -2.01 -14.82 -8.39
CA VAL A 148 -2.08 -14.35 -9.77
C VAL A 148 -0.86 -14.83 -10.53
N ASP A 149 -1.06 -15.65 -11.56
CA ASP A 149 -0.01 -16.07 -12.48
C ASP A 149 0.56 -14.89 -13.28
N ASP A 150 1.78 -15.04 -13.79
CA ASP A 150 2.52 -13.98 -14.49
C ASP A 150 1.93 -13.63 -15.88
N GLY A 151 0.61 -13.42 -15.94
CA GLY A 151 -0.10 -13.00 -17.16
C GLY A 151 0.25 -11.60 -17.69
N GLY A 152 1.39 -11.05 -17.26
CA GLY A 152 1.87 -9.73 -17.63
C GLY A 152 1.76 -8.71 -16.49
N ARG A 153 2.65 -7.73 -16.52
CA ARG A 153 2.61 -6.59 -15.60
C ARG A 153 1.68 -5.52 -16.17
N PRO A 154 0.82 -4.90 -15.35
CA PRO A 154 0.04 -3.76 -15.79
C PRO A 154 0.95 -2.65 -16.36
N PRO A 155 0.50 -1.91 -17.38
CA PRO A 155 1.28 -0.87 -18.02
C PRO A 155 1.59 0.25 -17.03
N ILE A 156 2.74 0.90 -17.24
CA ILE A 156 3.14 2.07 -16.49
C ILE A 156 2.23 3.26 -16.84
N GLU A 157 1.92 3.41 -18.13
CA GLU A 157 1.01 4.43 -18.63
C GLU A 157 -0.43 3.89 -18.60
N VAL A 158 -1.36 4.72 -18.17
CA VAL A 158 -2.76 4.37 -18.12
C VAL A 158 -3.39 4.49 -19.51
N ASP A 159 -4.04 3.43 -19.97
CA ASP A 159 -4.76 3.41 -21.25
C ASP A 159 -5.99 4.33 -21.20
N HIS A 160 -6.22 5.10 -22.26
CA HIS A 160 -7.35 6.05 -22.39
C HIS A 160 -8.72 5.38 -22.29
N ARG A 161 -8.82 4.06 -22.49
CA ARG A 161 -10.05 3.27 -22.34
C ARG A 161 -10.36 2.89 -20.88
N SER A 162 -9.40 3.08 -19.96
CA SER A 162 -9.58 2.84 -18.54
C SER A 162 -10.25 4.02 -17.85
N ALA A 163 -11.15 3.77 -16.90
CA ALA A 163 -11.68 4.82 -16.03
C ALA A 163 -10.58 5.51 -15.20
N ALA A 164 -9.46 4.83 -14.95
CA ALA A 164 -8.32 5.43 -14.27
C ALA A 164 -7.73 6.59 -15.06
N PHE A 165 -7.74 6.53 -16.41
CA PHE A 165 -7.27 7.62 -17.26
C PHE A 165 -8.05 8.92 -17.01
N ASP A 166 -9.36 8.83 -17.10
CA ASP A 166 -10.22 9.99 -16.83
C ASP A 166 -9.99 10.56 -15.43
N MET A 167 -9.90 9.67 -14.43
CA MET A 167 -9.73 10.08 -13.03
C MET A 167 -8.38 10.74 -12.77
N VAL A 168 -7.30 10.28 -13.42
CA VAL A 168 -5.97 10.90 -13.33
C VAL A 168 -5.95 12.28 -14.01
N HIS A 169 -6.58 12.41 -15.19
CA HIS A 169 -6.50 13.62 -16.01
C HIS A 169 -7.56 14.67 -15.69
N SER A 170 -8.77 14.25 -15.27
CA SER A 170 -9.87 15.18 -14.96
C SER A 170 -10.01 15.51 -13.48
N SER A 171 -9.15 14.96 -12.59
CA SER A 171 -9.28 15.11 -11.14
C SER A 171 -10.64 14.65 -10.59
N ALA A 172 -11.29 13.70 -11.27
CA ALA A 172 -12.56 13.16 -10.86
C ALA A 172 -12.45 12.43 -9.51
N ALA A 173 -13.38 12.73 -8.61
CA ALA A 173 -13.44 12.11 -7.28
C ALA A 173 -14.29 10.82 -7.29
N GLY A 174 -14.18 10.05 -6.21
CA GLY A 174 -15.05 8.90 -5.93
C GLY A 174 -14.48 7.56 -6.41
N VAL A 175 -15.38 6.62 -6.65
CA VAL A 175 -15.09 5.25 -7.09
C VAL A 175 -15.80 4.99 -8.42
N ARG A 176 -15.10 4.37 -9.35
CA ARG A 176 -15.65 3.89 -10.63
C ARG A 176 -15.29 2.42 -10.82
N SER A 177 -16.23 1.64 -11.35
CA SER A 177 -16.04 0.22 -11.64
C SER A 177 -16.54 -0.10 -13.02
N HIS A 178 -15.68 -0.68 -13.86
CA HIS A 178 -15.99 -1.00 -15.24
C HIS A 178 -15.43 -2.37 -15.63
N GLN A 179 -16.01 -2.96 -16.68
CA GLN A 179 -15.36 -4.02 -17.43
C GLN A 179 -14.76 -3.41 -18.69
N VAL A 180 -13.53 -3.75 -18.97
CA VAL A 180 -12.77 -3.27 -20.13
C VAL A 180 -12.13 -4.46 -20.85
N PRO A 181 -11.77 -4.33 -22.14
CA PRO A 181 -10.93 -5.33 -22.78
C PRO A 181 -9.66 -5.58 -21.98
N GLY A 182 -9.23 -6.86 -21.90
CA GLY A 182 -8.09 -7.23 -21.06
C GLY A 182 -6.77 -6.60 -21.49
N ASP A 183 -6.62 -6.26 -22.77
CA ASP A 183 -5.45 -5.57 -23.32
C ASP A 183 -5.25 -4.14 -22.82
N VAL A 184 -6.28 -3.53 -22.26
CA VAL A 184 -6.18 -2.23 -21.54
C VAL A 184 -5.21 -2.31 -20.35
N TRP A 185 -5.16 -3.47 -19.71
CA TRP A 185 -4.36 -3.69 -18.50
C TRP A 185 -3.22 -4.68 -18.69
N PHE A 186 -3.35 -5.62 -19.64
CA PHE A 186 -2.39 -6.73 -19.77
C PHE A 186 -2.13 -7.00 -21.24
N GLY A 187 -0.89 -6.77 -21.67
CA GLY A 187 -0.49 -7.07 -23.05
C GLY A 187 -0.80 -8.54 -23.43
N GLY A 188 -1.36 -8.72 -24.62
CA GLY A 188 -1.73 -10.06 -25.10
C GLY A 188 -3.09 -10.61 -24.64
N ALA A 189 -3.80 -9.91 -23.75
CA ALA A 189 -5.09 -10.35 -23.21
C ALA A 189 -6.33 -9.89 -24.02
N GLN A 190 -6.18 -9.66 -25.35
CA GLN A 190 -7.24 -9.07 -26.21
C GLN A 190 -8.55 -9.87 -26.25
N ARG A 191 -8.51 -11.18 -25.99
CA ARG A 191 -9.69 -12.06 -25.99
C ARG A 191 -10.34 -12.22 -24.60
N ARG A 192 -9.82 -11.55 -23.58
CA ARG A 192 -10.32 -11.61 -22.21
C ARG A 192 -10.88 -10.25 -21.82
N LEU A 193 -11.73 -10.24 -20.80
CA LEU A 193 -12.15 -9.03 -20.14
C LEU A 193 -11.33 -8.83 -18.85
N ALA A 194 -11.11 -7.58 -18.48
CA ALA A 194 -10.65 -7.20 -17.16
C ALA A 194 -11.75 -6.44 -16.43
N VAL A 195 -11.83 -6.62 -15.13
CA VAL A 195 -12.63 -5.74 -14.28
C VAL A 195 -11.69 -4.80 -13.53
N GLU A 196 -12.01 -3.53 -13.59
CA GLU A 196 -11.29 -2.47 -12.89
C GLU A 196 -12.19 -1.79 -11.87
N HIS A 197 -11.62 -1.46 -10.70
CA HIS A 197 -12.27 -0.70 -9.64
C HIS A 197 -11.33 0.44 -9.26
N CYS A 198 -11.56 1.60 -9.83
CA CYS A 198 -10.73 2.79 -9.66
C CYS A 198 -11.24 3.66 -8.52
N ARG A 199 -10.32 4.23 -7.74
CA ARG A 199 -10.62 5.18 -6.67
C ARG A 199 -9.63 6.32 -6.66
N ALA A 200 -10.13 7.55 -6.64
CA ALA A 200 -9.30 8.72 -6.42
C ALA A 200 -8.66 8.68 -5.03
N TYR A 201 -7.37 8.94 -4.98
CA TYR A 201 -6.56 8.95 -3.76
C TYR A 201 -5.72 10.23 -3.73
N PRO A 202 -6.12 11.22 -2.91
CA PRO A 202 -5.44 12.51 -2.87
C PRO A 202 -3.93 12.41 -2.58
N PRO A 203 -3.13 13.39 -3.05
CA PRO A 203 -3.57 14.59 -3.77
C PRO A 203 -3.82 14.37 -5.28
N ASP A 204 -3.15 13.42 -5.93
CA ASP A 204 -3.07 13.32 -7.39
C ASP A 204 -3.01 11.86 -7.89
N ARG A 205 -3.43 10.91 -7.08
CA ARG A 205 -3.33 9.48 -7.37
C ARG A 205 -4.68 8.86 -7.66
N VAL A 206 -4.63 7.80 -8.46
CA VAL A 206 -5.74 6.86 -8.65
C VAL A 206 -5.25 5.47 -8.32
N LEU A 207 -5.92 4.81 -7.38
CA LEU A 207 -5.67 3.43 -7.02
C LEU A 207 -6.70 2.55 -7.72
N THR A 208 -6.25 1.52 -8.42
CA THR A 208 -7.11 0.62 -9.17
C THR A 208 -6.86 -0.83 -8.77
N PHE A 209 -7.90 -1.49 -8.28
CA PHE A 209 -7.92 -2.94 -8.26
C PHE A 209 -8.30 -3.45 -9.64
N VAL A 210 -7.46 -4.31 -10.24
CA VAL A 210 -7.73 -4.88 -11.56
C VAL A 210 -7.42 -6.38 -11.59
N ARG A 211 -8.28 -7.16 -12.26
CA ARG A 211 -8.06 -8.58 -12.53
C ARG A 211 -8.65 -8.98 -13.89
N LEU A 212 -8.07 -10.00 -14.50
CA LEU A 212 -8.65 -10.67 -15.67
C LEU A 212 -9.83 -11.57 -15.24
N LEU A 213 -10.86 -11.64 -16.09
CA LEU A 213 -12.01 -12.50 -15.93
C LEU A 213 -11.85 -13.79 -16.75
#